data_586a5440835dc3c99b1449d4955f1891
#
_entry.id   586a5440835dc3c99b1449d4955f1891
#
_cell.length_a   1.000
_cell.length_b   1.000
_cell.length_c   1.000
_cell.angle_alpha   90.00
_cell.angle_beta   90.00
_cell.angle_gamma   90.00
#
_symmetry.space_group_name_H-M   'P 1'
#
loop_
_entity.id
_entity.type
_entity.pdbx_description
1 polymer ?
#
loop_
_entity_poly.entity_id
_entity_poly.type
_entity_poly.pdbx_seq_one_letter_code
_entity_poly.pdbx_strand_id
1 'polypeptide(L)'
;MEGSDRSRKSILDIRSLRQQVYEYLRGLNQEGKLVPGSFINLNEISQQLGISKTPLRDAIMQMECEGFVTILPRRGVLVNRLSLEEIQNILEIIGALESTVVRSVSDRLTTDHLDNMQQLNEDMRACIRENSSGTFDIQYYQLNIAFHNVFLDLSTNTALKQMLMIMKQRLYDFPRLNYIKEWEWINCDEHDQFIQLLREGKKDDAARLWRINHWGFECHEKWIREFYAQGERKIQHDLELLN
;
A
#
# COMPACT_ATOMS: atom_id res chain seq x y z
N MET A 1 9.82 23.89 51.03
CA MET A 1 8.56 23.94 50.24
C MET A 1 8.91 23.49 48.85
N GLU A 2 8.89 22.18 48.64
CA GLU A 2 9.18 21.56 47.33
C GLU A 2 7.87 21.39 46.58
N GLY A 3 7.73 22.17 45.53
CA GLY A 3 6.59 22.10 44.60
C GLY A 3 6.83 21.03 43.59
N SER A 4 6.05 19.96 43.64
CA SER A 4 6.07 18.84 42.71
C SER A 4 5.68 19.31 41.31
N ASP A 5 6.63 19.33 40.41
CA ASP A 5 6.43 19.36 38.96
C ASP A 5 6.00 17.96 38.50
N ARG A 6 4.72 17.66 38.54
CA ARG A 6 4.14 16.47 37.87
C ARG A 6 4.02 16.84 36.41
N SER A 7 5.02 16.48 35.63
CA SER A 7 5.02 16.43 34.18
C SER A 7 3.63 15.99 33.68
N ARG A 8 2.92 16.90 33.03
CA ARG A 8 1.73 16.61 32.23
C ARG A 8 2.17 15.75 31.05
N LYS A 9 2.15 14.44 31.19
CA LYS A 9 2.18 13.54 30.04
C LYS A 9 1.06 13.95 29.11
N SER A 10 1.42 14.32 27.89
CA SER A 10 0.50 14.71 26.84
C SER A 10 -0.59 13.64 26.66
N ILE A 11 -1.85 14.04 26.88
CA ILE A 11 -3.03 13.18 26.69
C ILE A 11 -3.25 12.82 25.22
N LEU A 12 -2.48 13.40 24.28
CA LEU A 12 -2.66 13.28 22.84
C LEU A 12 -1.84 12.16 22.17
N ASP A 13 -1.08 11.36 22.91
CA ASP A 13 -0.23 10.29 22.35
C ASP A 13 -0.75 8.88 22.65
N ILE A 14 -2.01 8.75 23.05
CA ILE A 14 -2.67 7.45 23.19
C ILE A 14 -3.40 7.15 21.88
N ARG A 15 -2.71 6.57 20.92
CA ARG A 15 -3.38 5.82 19.85
C ARG A 15 -4.38 4.89 20.52
N SER A 16 -5.65 4.94 20.11
CA SER A 16 -6.67 4.09 20.71
C SER A 16 -6.21 2.63 20.60
N LEU A 17 -6.51 1.80 21.59
CA LEU A 17 -6.19 0.36 21.54
C LEU A 17 -6.70 -0.28 20.24
N ARG A 18 -7.86 0.17 19.75
CA ARG A 18 -8.38 -0.20 18.41
C ARG A 18 -7.38 0.06 17.29
N GLN A 19 -6.77 1.26 17.27
CA GLN A 19 -5.81 1.62 16.23
C GLN A 19 -4.54 0.77 16.28
N GLN A 20 -4.04 0.48 17.48
CA GLN A 20 -2.87 -0.39 17.65
C GLN A 20 -3.16 -1.82 17.18
N VAL A 21 -4.36 -2.33 17.48
CA VAL A 21 -4.81 -3.66 17.03
C VAL A 21 -4.97 -3.69 15.51
N TYR A 22 -5.54 -2.65 14.93
CA TYR A 22 -5.66 -2.52 13.48
C TYR A 22 -4.29 -2.53 12.78
N GLU A 23 -3.33 -1.74 13.27
CA GLU A 23 -1.96 -1.70 12.74
C GLU A 23 -1.25 -3.06 12.88
N TYR A 24 -1.45 -3.75 14.01
CA TYR A 24 -0.94 -5.10 14.21
C TYR A 24 -1.51 -6.10 13.19
N LEU A 25 -2.82 -6.11 12.99
CA LEU A 25 -3.48 -7.01 12.03
C LEU A 25 -3.03 -6.72 10.60
N ARG A 26 -2.88 -5.44 10.23
CA ARG A 26 -2.30 -5.06 8.94
C ARG A 26 -0.88 -5.57 8.77
N GLY A 27 -0.04 -5.45 9.80
CA GLY A 27 1.31 -6.01 9.80
C GLY A 27 1.30 -7.52 9.55
N LEU A 28 0.41 -8.27 10.21
CA LEU A 28 0.25 -9.70 9.96
C LEU A 28 -0.16 -10.02 8.50
N ASN A 29 -1.00 -9.17 7.91
CA ASN A 29 -1.41 -9.32 6.51
C ASN A 29 -0.23 -9.08 5.56
N GLN A 30 0.53 -8.00 5.75
CA GLN A 30 1.72 -7.67 4.96
C GLN A 30 2.81 -8.75 5.05
N GLU A 31 2.98 -9.36 6.23
CA GLU A 31 3.92 -10.45 6.47
C GLU A 31 3.43 -11.81 5.92
N GLY A 32 2.22 -11.86 5.35
CA GLY A 32 1.61 -13.09 4.84
C GLY A 32 1.17 -14.08 5.92
N LYS A 33 1.13 -13.64 7.19
CA LYS A 33 0.63 -14.46 8.32
C LYS A 33 -0.89 -14.58 8.34
N LEU A 34 -1.61 -13.61 7.76
CA LEU A 34 -3.02 -13.74 7.43
C LEU A 34 -3.14 -14.27 6.00
N VAL A 35 -3.39 -15.57 5.89
CA VAL A 35 -3.43 -16.24 4.58
C VAL A 35 -4.75 -15.92 3.86
N PRO A 36 -4.73 -15.34 2.65
CA PRO A 36 -5.93 -15.06 1.88
C PRO A 36 -6.78 -16.32 1.67
N GLY A 37 -8.08 -16.23 2.01
CA GLY A 37 -9.02 -17.34 1.99
C GLY A 37 -9.07 -18.20 3.26
N SER A 38 -8.26 -17.91 4.28
CA SER A 38 -8.33 -18.55 5.59
C SER A 38 -9.20 -17.75 6.57
N PHE A 39 -9.56 -18.40 7.69
CA PHE A 39 -10.27 -17.75 8.78
C PHE A 39 -9.32 -17.24 9.86
N ILE A 40 -9.56 -16.02 10.33
CA ILE A 40 -8.81 -15.43 11.44
C ILE A 40 -9.31 -16.03 12.76
N ASN A 41 -8.39 -16.55 13.57
CA ASN A 41 -8.69 -17.01 14.93
C ASN A 41 -8.65 -15.83 15.93
N LEU A 42 -9.78 -15.17 16.11
CA LEU A 42 -9.89 -14.01 17.02
C LEU A 42 -9.60 -14.36 18.49
N ASN A 43 -9.82 -15.61 18.92
CA ASN A 43 -9.52 -16.03 20.29
C ASN A 43 -7.99 -16.08 20.51
N GLU A 44 -7.27 -16.63 19.55
CA GLU A 44 -5.81 -16.72 19.60
C GLU A 44 -5.18 -15.32 19.62
N ILE A 45 -5.59 -14.43 18.71
CA ILE A 45 -5.10 -13.04 18.67
C ILE A 45 -5.41 -12.31 19.98
N SER A 46 -6.63 -12.45 20.51
CA SER A 46 -7.04 -11.87 21.80
C SER A 46 -6.12 -12.33 22.94
N GLN A 47 -5.77 -13.62 22.98
CA GLN A 47 -4.86 -14.18 23.97
C GLN A 47 -3.42 -13.70 23.78
N GLN A 48 -2.91 -13.70 22.54
CA GLN A 48 -1.56 -13.25 22.24
C GLN A 48 -1.32 -11.79 22.61
N LEU A 49 -2.32 -10.94 22.34
CA LEU A 49 -2.24 -9.50 22.63
C LEU A 49 -2.64 -9.16 24.08
N GLY A 50 -3.21 -10.09 24.84
CA GLY A 50 -3.69 -9.83 26.19
C GLY A 50 -4.84 -8.81 26.24
N ILE A 51 -5.68 -8.72 25.22
CA ILE A 51 -6.77 -7.75 25.09
C ILE A 51 -8.15 -8.42 25.08
N SER A 52 -9.19 -7.64 25.41
CA SER A 52 -10.57 -8.12 25.25
C SER A 52 -10.96 -8.20 23.76
N LYS A 53 -12.06 -8.90 23.47
CA LYS A 53 -12.58 -9.04 22.10
C LYS A 53 -13.15 -7.74 21.50
N THR A 54 -13.50 -6.75 22.33
CA THR A 54 -14.10 -5.51 21.85
C THR A 54 -13.18 -4.72 20.93
N PRO A 55 -11.96 -4.28 21.34
CA PRO A 55 -11.06 -3.55 20.46
C PRO A 55 -10.63 -4.36 19.21
N LEU A 56 -10.57 -5.70 19.36
CA LEU A 56 -10.28 -6.58 18.23
C LEU A 56 -11.42 -6.58 17.20
N ARG A 57 -12.69 -6.66 17.65
CA ARG A 57 -13.84 -6.57 16.76
C ARG A 57 -13.92 -5.23 16.04
N ASP A 58 -13.65 -4.13 16.75
CA ASP A 58 -13.67 -2.79 16.19
C ASP A 58 -12.60 -2.63 15.09
N ALA A 59 -11.41 -3.20 15.28
CA ALA A 59 -10.36 -3.23 14.28
C ALA A 59 -10.75 -4.10 13.07
N ILE A 60 -11.34 -5.27 13.30
CA ILE A 60 -11.84 -6.17 12.24
C ILE A 60 -12.96 -5.51 11.43
N MET A 61 -13.89 -4.79 12.06
CA MET A 61 -14.92 -4.03 11.35
C MET A 61 -14.32 -2.95 10.44
N GLN A 62 -13.25 -2.29 10.89
CA GLN A 62 -12.51 -1.35 10.05
C GLN A 62 -11.85 -2.08 8.86
N MET A 63 -11.18 -3.21 9.08
CA MET A 63 -10.60 -4.02 8.01
C MET A 63 -11.66 -4.52 7.02
N GLU A 64 -12.88 -4.81 7.47
CA GLU A 64 -14.00 -5.19 6.60
C GLU A 64 -14.44 -4.01 5.73
N CYS A 65 -14.63 -2.83 6.31
CA CYS A 65 -14.95 -1.61 5.55
C CYS A 65 -13.90 -1.27 4.49
N GLU A 66 -12.63 -1.59 4.76
CA GLU A 66 -11.52 -1.39 3.85
C GLU A 66 -11.31 -2.56 2.87
N GLY A 67 -12.08 -3.66 3.04
CA GLY A 67 -12.10 -4.81 2.13
C GLY A 67 -10.98 -5.84 2.33
N PHE A 68 -10.27 -5.82 3.46
CA PHE A 68 -9.24 -6.82 3.78
C PHE A 68 -9.82 -8.14 4.28
N VAL A 69 -10.97 -8.09 4.93
CA VAL A 69 -11.64 -9.27 5.49
C VAL A 69 -13.15 -9.20 5.21
N THR A 70 -13.82 -10.33 5.40
CA THR A 70 -15.29 -10.43 5.38
C THR A 70 -15.74 -11.10 6.67
N ILE A 71 -16.66 -10.45 7.40
CA ILE A 71 -17.27 -11.02 8.60
C ILE A 71 -18.43 -11.92 8.18
N LEU A 72 -18.26 -13.23 8.34
CA LEU A 72 -19.30 -14.22 8.05
C LEU A 72 -20.08 -14.55 9.34
N PRO A 73 -21.39 -14.23 9.41
CA PRO A 73 -22.19 -14.49 10.61
C PRO A 73 -22.10 -15.96 11.03
N ARG A 74 -21.79 -16.22 12.31
CA ARG A 74 -21.60 -17.54 12.95
C ARG A 74 -20.45 -18.39 12.41
N ARG A 75 -19.73 -17.96 11.37
CA ARG A 75 -18.63 -18.70 10.73
C ARG A 75 -17.25 -18.12 11.08
N GLY A 76 -17.17 -16.82 11.34
CA GLY A 76 -15.91 -16.14 11.69
C GLY A 76 -15.55 -15.03 10.71
N VAL A 77 -14.27 -14.69 10.68
CA VAL A 77 -13.70 -13.63 9.85
C VAL A 77 -12.82 -14.26 8.78
N LEU A 78 -13.18 -14.09 7.53
CA LEU A 78 -12.46 -14.59 6.36
C LEU A 78 -11.48 -13.52 5.87
N VAL A 79 -10.23 -13.88 5.64
CA VAL A 79 -9.25 -13.02 4.95
C VAL A 79 -9.59 -12.98 3.46
N ASN A 80 -9.80 -11.79 2.92
CA ASN A 80 -10.18 -11.63 1.52
C ASN A 80 -8.99 -11.95 0.59
N ARG A 81 -9.31 -12.28 -0.65
CA ARG A 81 -8.38 -12.34 -1.78
C ARG A 81 -8.68 -11.18 -2.71
N LEU A 82 -7.68 -10.67 -3.40
CA LEU A 82 -7.91 -9.77 -4.52
C LEU A 82 -8.05 -10.59 -5.80
N SER A 83 -9.21 -10.49 -6.45
CA SER A 83 -9.37 -10.95 -7.82
C SER A 83 -8.67 -10.01 -8.80
N LEU A 84 -8.37 -10.50 -10.01
CA LEU A 84 -7.80 -9.64 -11.07
C LEU A 84 -8.73 -8.47 -11.42
N GLU A 85 -10.04 -8.68 -11.39
CA GLU A 85 -11.04 -7.63 -11.60
C GLU A 85 -10.97 -6.56 -10.50
N GLU A 86 -10.85 -6.95 -9.24
CA GLU A 86 -10.69 -5.99 -8.13
C GLU A 86 -9.37 -5.21 -8.24
N ILE A 87 -8.28 -5.87 -8.67
CA ILE A 87 -7.00 -5.19 -8.90
C ILE A 87 -7.14 -4.16 -10.01
N GLN A 88 -7.75 -4.53 -11.13
CA GLN A 88 -8.02 -3.61 -12.24
C GLN A 88 -8.84 -2.40 -11.77
N ASN A 89 -9.91 -2.64 -11.03
CA ASN A 89 -10.75 -1.57 -10.47
C ASN A 89 -9.96 -0.65 -9.51
N ILE A 90 -9.10 -1.21 -8.65
CA ILE A 90 -8.26 -0.44 -7.73
C ILE A 90 -7.25 0.41 -8.49
N LEU A 91 -6.56 -0.16 -9.50
CA LEU A 91 -5.60 0.57 -10.33
C LEU A 91 -6.27 1.72 -11.07
N GLU A 92 -7.45 1.50 -11.65
CA GLU A 92 -8.23 2.56 -12.32
C GLU A 92 -8.57 3.71 -11.36
N ILE A 93 -9.00 3.40 -10.13
CA ILE A 93 -9.32 4.41 -9.11
C ILE A 93 -8.06 5.18 -8.71
N ILE A 94 -6.95 4.49 -8.43
CA ILE A 94 -5.68 5.14 -8.04
C ILE A 94 -5.20 6.04 -9.17
N GLY A 95 -5.18 5.55 -10.41
CA GLY A 95 -4.77 6.31 -11.58
C GLY A 95 -5.62 7.57 -11.81
N ALA A 96 -6.95 7.47 -11.63
CA ALA A 96 -7.84 8.60 -11.73
C ALA A 96 -7.58 9.65 -10.64
N LEU A 97 -7.39 9.22 -9.39
CA LEU A 97 -7.15 10.12 -8.26
C LEU A 97 -5.78 10.78 -8.34
N GLU A 98 -4.71 10.01 -8.58
CA GLU A 98 -3.36 10.58 -8.68
C GLU A 98 -3.20 11.51 -9.88
N SER A 99 -3.73 11.16 -11.05
CA SER A 99 -3.70 12.04 -12.22
C SER A 99 -4.44 13.37 -11.97
N THR A 100 -5.51 13.33 -11.18
CA THR A 100 -6.22 14.54 -10.73
C THR A 100 -5.33 15.39 -9.82
N VAL A 101 -4.60 14.78 -8.89
CA VAL A 101 -3.63 15.49 -8.06
C VAL A 101 -2.54 16.10 -8.92
N VAL A 102 -1.92 15.34 -9.81
CA VAL A 102 -0.86 15.81 -10.73
C VAL A 102 -1.30 17.11 -11.42
N ARG A 103 -2.48 17.12 -12.07
CA ARG A 103 -3.02 18.33 -12.73
C ARG A 103 -3.17 19.50 -11.79
N SER A 104 -3.61 19.25 -10.57
CA SER A 104 -3.91 20.32 -9.59
C SER A 104 -2.69 20.92 -8.92
N VAL A 105 -1.57 20.19 -8.87
CA VAL A 105 -0.35 20.61 -8.16
C VAL A 105 0.84 20.92 -9.06
N SER A 106 0.79 20.59 -10.34
CA SER A 106 1.93 20.74 -11.28
C SER A 106 2.53 22.14 -11.25
N ASP A 107 1.70 23.20 -11.19
CA ASP A 107 2.17 24.57 -11.16
C ASP A 107 2.84 24.96 -9.80
N ARG A 108 2.81 24.07 -8.80
CA ARG A 108 3.44 24.24 -7.49
C ARG A 108 4.67 23.34 -7.31
N LEU A 109 4.92 22.43 -8.25
CA LEU A 109 6.15 21.65 -8.25
C LEU A 109 7.34 22.55 -8.60
N THR A 110 8.30 22.62 -7.68
CA THR A 110 9.57 23.34 -7.88
C THR A 110 10.62 22.43 -8.48
N THR A 111 11.74 23.00 -8.95
CA THR A 111 12.90 22.22 -9.39
C THR A 111 13.36 21.27 -8.30
N ASP A 112 13.40 21.70 -7.03
CA ASP A 112 13.82 20.87 -5.89
C ASP A 112 12.91 19.65 -5.71
N HIS A 113 11.59 19.79 -5.94
CA HIS A 113 10.66 18.66 -5.91
C HIS A 113 10.98 17.65 -7.02
N LEU A 114 11.25 18.12 -8.24
CA LEU A 114 11.56 17.26 -9.38
C LEU A 114 12.93 16.59 -9.24
N ASP A 115 13.92 17.29 -8.67
CA ASP A 115 15.24 16.74 -8.37
C ASP A 115 15.16 15.69 -7.26
N ASN A 116 14.34 15.91 -6.23
CA ASN A 116 14.07 14.90 -5.20
C ASN A 116 13.40 13.65 -5.79
N MET A 117 12.41 13.81 -6.68
CA MET A 117 11.79 12.68 -7.38
C MET A 117 12.82 11.91 -8.22
N GLN A 118 13.71 12.62 -8.91
CA GLN A 118 14.79 12.00 -9.70
C GLN A 118 15.72 11.18 -8.80
N GLN A 119 16.15 11.73 -7.67
CA GLN A 119 17.02 11.03 -6.73
C GLN A 119 16.35 9.78 -6.17
N LEU A 120 15.07 9.87 -5.76
CA LEU A 120 14.31 8.72 -5.27
C LEU A 120 14.20 7.61 -6.33
N ASN A 121 14.03 7.99 -7.61
CA ASN A 121 13.97 7.02 -8.71
C ASN A 121 15.34 6.35 -8.97
N GLU A 122 16.44 7.09 -8.84
CA GLU A 122 17.80 6.55 -8.93
C GLU A 122 18.11 5.58 -7.78
N ASP A 123 17.68 5.92 -6.56
CA ASP A 123 17.82 5.06 -5.38
C ASP A 123 17.00 3.77 -5.54
N MET A 124 15.77 3.84 -6.10
CA MET A 124 14.99 2.65 -6.48
C MET A 124 15.74 1.76 -7.48
N ARG A 125 16.36 2.35 -8.51
CA ARG A 125 17.18 1.61 -9.48
C ARG A 125 18.39 0.95 -8.82
N ALA A 126 18.99 1.58 -7.81
CA ALA A 126 20.08 1.00 -7.02
C ALA A 126 19.57 -0.24 -6.25
N CYS A 127 18.44 -0.15 -5.56
CA CYS A 127 17.80 -1.31 -4.90
C CYS A 127 17.58 -2.47 -5.87
N ILE A 128 17.04 -2.21 -7.09
CA ILE A 128 16.83 -3.25 -8.11
C ILE A 128 18.15 -3.92 -8.53
N ARG A 129 19.22 -3.14 -8.71
CA ARG A 129 20.54 -3.67 -9.09
C ARG A 129 21.13 -4.56 -7.99
N GLU A 130 21.01 -4.14 -6.75
CA GLU A 130 21.61 -4.78 -5.58
C GLU A 130 20.78 -6.00 -5.10
N ASN A 131 19.50 -6.06 -5.46
CA ASN A 131 18.64 -7.18 -5.09
C ASN A 131 19.03 -8.46 -5.83
N SER A 132 19.90 -9.24 -5.20
CA SER A 132 20.34 -10.55 -5.67
C SER A 132 19.45 -11.70 -5.18
N SER A 133 18.63 -11.46 -4.14
CA SER A 133 17.79 -12.49 -3.53
C SER A 133 16.54 -12.81 -4.37
N GLY A 134 16.11 -11.89 -5.25
CA GLY A 134 14.86 -12.01 -6.01
C GLY A 134 13.60 -11.99 -5.13
N THR A 135 13.74 -11.47 -3.90
CA THR A 135 12.64 -11.32 -2.95
C THR A 135 12.16 -9.87 -2.90
N PHE A 136 10.97 -9.66 -2.34
CA PHE A 136 10.43 -8.31 -2.12
C PHE A 136 11.41 -7.44 -1.33
N ASP A 137 11.66 -6.23 -1.85
CA ASP A 137 12.54 -5.24 -1.23
C ASP A 137 11.71 -4.15 -0.57
N ILE A 138 11.74 -4.12 0.76
CA ILE A 138 11.02 -3.10 1.56
C ILE A 138 11.58 -1.70 1.30
N GLN A 139 12.87 -1.56 1.05
CA GLN A 139 13.51 -0.27 0.79
C GLN A 139 13.03 0.31 -0.55
N TYR A 140 13.02 -0.51 -1.61
CA TYR A 140 12.45 -0.11 -2.90
C TYR A 140 11.01 0.40 -2.73
N TYR A 141 10.20 -0.35 -1.98
CA TYR A 141 8.81 0.02 -1.74
C TYR A 141 8.65 1.35 -0.98
N GLN A 142 9.48 1.58 0.04
CA GLN A 142 9.46 2.84 0.78
C GLN A 142 9.87 4.03 -0.10
N LEU A 143 10.87 3.86 -0.96
CA LEU A 143 11.30 4.87 -1.93
C LEU A 143 10.18 5.15 -2.96
N ASN A 144 9.49 4.13 -3.44
CA ASN A 144 8.36 4.29 -4.36
C ASN A 144 7.22 5.10 -3.71
N ILE A 145 6.86 4.80 -2.46
CA ILE A 145 5.89 5.61 -1.71
C ILE A 145 6.37 7.05 -1.56
N ALA A 146 7.63 7.26 -1.21
CA ALA A 146 8.20 8.60 -1.05
C ALA A 146 8.15 9.38 -2.37
N PHE A 147 8.45 8.74 -3.49
CA PHE A 147 8.33 9.33 -4.83
C PHE A 147 6.92 9.88 -5.11
N HIS A 148 5.90 9.06 -4.92
CA HIS A 148 4.51 9.49 -5.10
C HIS A 148 4.12 10.61 -4.13
N ASN A 149 4.59 10.55 -2.90
CA ASN A 149 4.26 11.55 -1.88
C ASN A 149 4.80 12.93 -2.20
N VAL A 150 5.87 13.09 -3.00
CA VAL A 150 6.39 14.41 -3.39
C VAL A 150 5.29 15.29 -4.00
N PHE A 151 4.46 14.75 -4.89
CA PHE A 151 3.37 15.53 -5.48
C PHE A 151 2.05 15.38 -4.70
N LEU A 152 1.79 14.23 -4.05
CA LEU A 152 0.57 14.01 -3.28
C LEU A 152 0.47 14.93 -2.06
N ASP A 153 1.58 15.22 -1.41
CA ASP A 153 1.61 16.09 -0.22
C ASP A 153 1.37 17.56 -0.54
N LEU A 154 1.56 17.96 -1.78
CA LEU A 154 1.15 19.28 -2.24
C LEU A 154 -0.38 19.42 -2.35
N SER A 155 -1.13 18.34 -2.40
CA SER A 155 -2.59 18.41 -2.47
C SER A 155 -3.21 18.82 -1.13
N THR A 156 -4.09 19.81 -1.17
CA THR A 156 -4.91 20.23 -0.03
C THR A 156 -6.21 19.43 0.10
N ASN A 157 -6.52 18.56 -0.87
CA ASN A 157 -7.71 17.72 -0.84
C ASN A 157 -7.50 16.50 0.07
N THR A 158 -7.80 16.67 1.36
CA THR A 158 -7.64 15.62 2.37
C THR A 158 -8.54 14.41 2.13
N ALA A 159 -9.76 14.62 1.62
CA ALA A 159 -10.68 13.53 1.30
C ALA A 159 -10.13 12.63 0.19
N LEU A 160 -9.60 13.23 -0.88
CA LEU A 160 -8.95 12.49 -1.97
C LEU A 160 -7.75 11.69 -1.44
N LYS A 161 -6.88 12.31 -0.63
CA LYS A 161 -5.72 11.63 -0.03
C LYS A 161 -6.13 10.45 0.85
N GLN A 162 -7.21 10.56 1.62
CA GLN A 162 -7.74 9.45 2.43
C GLN A 162 -8.23 8.30 1.56
N MET A 163 -9.02 8.57 0.51
CA MET A 163 -9.48 7.54 -0.41
C MET A 163 -8.32 6.84 -1.11
N LEU A 164 -7.34 7.61 -1.59
CA LEU A 164 -6.16 7.11 -2.25
C LEU A 164 -5.33 6.19 -1.33
N MET A 165 -5.16 6.60 -0.05
CA MET A 165 -4.46 5.80 0.95
C MET A 165 -5.12 4.43 1.13
N ILE A 166 -6.45 4.37 1.26
CA ILE A 166 -7.20 3.10 1.40
C ILE A 166 -6.99 2.21 0.16
N MET A 167 -7.11 2.76 -1.04
CA MET A 167 -6.94 2.00 -2.28
C MET A 167 -5.51 1.47 -2.44
N LYS A 168 -4.50 2.30 -2.16
CA LYS A 168 -3.10 1.87 -2.17
C LYS A 168 -2.83 0.80 -1.11
N GLN A 169 -3.39 0.94 0.10
CA GLN A 169 -3.26 -0.08 1.13
C GLN A 169 -3.85 -1.41 0.68
N ARG A 170 -5.04 -1.42 0.08
CA ARG A 170 -5.64 -2.65 -0.47
C ARG A 170 -4.73 -3.30 -1.51
N LEU A 171 -4.10 -2.54 -2.38
CA LEU A 171 -3.20 -3.08 -3.40
C LEU A 171 -1.87 -3.58 -2.80
N TYR A 172 -1.33 -2.86 -1.81
CA TYR A 172 0.01 -3.07 -1.29
C TYR A 172 0.09 -3.97 -0.05
N ASP A 173 -0.97 -4.06 0.75
CA ASP A 173 -0.98 -4.89 1.96
C ASP A 173 -1.29 -6.37 1.67
N PHE A 174 -1.67 -6.73 0.42
CA PHE A 174 -1.69 -8.14 0.05
C PHE A 174 -0.27 -8.69 -0.02
N PRO A 175 -0.05 -9.93 0.46
CA PRO A 175 1.29 -10.50 0.55
C PRO A 175 1.99 -10.46 -0.80
N ARG A 176 3.05 -9.67 -0.90
CA ARG A 176 3.92 -9.60 -2.07
C ARG A 176 4.94 -10.72 -1.97
N LEU A 177 4.51 -11.92 -2.24
CA LEU A 177 5.36 -13.12 -2.16
C LEU A 177 6.33 -13.22 -3.33
N ASN A 178 6.16 -12.40 -4.36
CA ASN A 178 6.95 -12.46 -5.57
C ASN A 178 7.53 -11.08 -5.91
N TYR A 179 8.76 -11.10 -6.33
CA TYR A 179 9.48 -9.97 -6.86
C TYR A 179 9.66 -10.16 -8.37
N ILE A 180 9.21 -9.20 -9.16
CA ILE A 180 9.36 -9.21 -10.61
C ILE A 180 10.26 -8.04 -10.99
N LYS A 181 11.54 -8.32 -11.12
CA LYS A 181 12.60 -7.33 -11.36
C LYS A 181 12.34 -6.49 -12.63
N GLU A 182 11.85 -7.13 -13.67
CA GLU A 182 11.53 -6.47 -14.94
C GLU A 182 10.41 -5.45 -14.78
N TRP A 183 9.41 -5.73 -13.94
CA TRP A 183 8.32 -4.79 -13.69
C TRP A 183 8.79 -3.56 -12.91
N GLU A 184 9.66 -3.75 -11.94
CA GLU A 184 10.21 -2.63 -11.17
C GLU A 184 11.08 -1.70 -12.05
N TRP A 185 11.80 -2.25 -13.04
CA TRP A 185 12.51 -1.43 -14.03
C TRP A 185 11.54 -0.60 -14.88
N ILE A 186 10.43 -1.19 -15.36
CA ILE A 186 9.39 -0.48 -16.11
C ILE A 186 8.82 0.67 -15.30
N ASN A 187 8.51 0.44 -14.01
CA ASN A 187 8.04 1.49 -13.12
C ASN A 187 9.04 2.66 -13.03
N CYS A 188 10.32 2.36 -12.89
CA CYS A 188 11.35 3.41 -12.86
C CYS A 188 11.47 4.17 -14.20
N ASP A 189 11.28 3.51 -15.34
CA ASP A 189 11.30 4.17 -16.66
C ASP A 189 10.08 5.08 -16.84
N GLU A 190 8.92 4.68 -16.35
CA GLU A 190 7.70 5.51 -16.31
C GLU A 190 7.86 6.72 -15.37
N HIS A 191 8.55 6.56 -14.24
CA HIS A 191 8.90 7.66 -13.35
C HIS A 191 9.79 8.70 -14.05
N ASP A 192 10.82 8.27 -14.80
CA ASP A 192 11.67 9.19 -15.55
C ASP A 192 10.88 9.96 -16.62
N GLN A 193 10.00 9.27 -17.36
CA GLN A 193 9.13 9.93 -18.34
C GLN A 193 8.19 10.94 -17.69
N PHE A 194 7.64 10.61 -16.53
CA PHE A 194 6.77 11.49 -15.76
C PHE A 194 7.50 12.75 -15.31
N ILE A 195 8.70 12.61 -14.73
CA ILE A 195 9.56 13.75 -14.32
C ILE A 195 9.87 14.63 -15.53
N GLN A 196 10.23 14.03 -16.66
CA GLN A 196 10.56 14.76 -17.88
C GLN A 196 9.37 15.61 -18.36
N LEU A 197 8.17 15.04 -18.43
CA LEU A 197 6.97 15.76 -18.80
C LEU A 197 6.66 16.93 -17.87
N LEU A 198 6.86 16.74 -16.55
CA LEU A 198 6.69 17.81 -15.57
C LEU A 198 7.74 18.92 -15.74
N ARG A 199 9.01 18.59 -16.00
CA ARG A 199 10.08 19.58 -16.30
C ARG A 199 9.78 20.40 -17.56
N GLU A 200 9.12 19.79 -18.54
CA GLU A 200 8.69 20.44 -19.78
C GLU A 200 7.39 21.25 -19.60
N GLY A 201 6.77 21.25 -18.43
CA GLY A 201 5.49 21.92 -18.18
C GLY A 201 4.28 21.24 -18.83
N LYS A 202 4.44 20.00 -19.30
CA LYS A 202 3.40 19.21 -20.00
C LYS A 202 2.52 18.46 -19.00
N LYS A 203 1.82 19.20 -18.14
CA LYS A 203 1.05 18.63 -17.03
C LYS A 203 -0.07 17.67 -17.45
N ASP A 204 -0.72 17.93 -18.58
CA ASP A 204 -1.80 17.05 -19.07
C ASP A 204 -1.24 15.72 -19.62
N ASP A 205 -0.08 15.77 -20.29
CA ASP A 205 0.60 14.57 -20.76
C ASP A 205 1.15 13.76 -19.58
N ALA A 206 1.72 14.43 -18.57
CA ALA A 206 2.17 13.78 -17.33
C ALA A 206 1.01 13.08 -16.61
N ALA A 207 -0.12 13.76 -16.44
CA ALA A 207 -1.31 13.18 -15.83
C ALA A 207 -1.89 12.02 -16.65
N ARG A 208 -1.84 12.11 -17.99
CA ARG A 208 -2.28 11.05 -18.89
C ARG A 208 -1.38 9.82 -18.78
N LEU A 209 -0.05 10.01 -18.86
CA LEU A 209 0.93 8.93 -18.66
C LEU A 209 0.71 8.23 -17.35
N TRP A 210 0.52 9.00 -16.27
CA TRP A 210 0.31 8.48 -14.93
C TRP A 210 -0.93 7.61 -14.81
N ARG A 211 -2.04 8.05 -15.42
CA ARG A 211 -3.31 7.33 -15.41
C ARG A 211 -3.32 6.10 -16.30
N ILE A 212 -2.79 6.23 -17.53
CA ILE A 212 -2.98 5.21 -18.58
C ILE A 212 -1.84 4.19 -18.59
N ASN A 213 -0.60 4.64 -18.34
CA ASN A 213 0.56 3.76 -18.34
C ASN A 213 0.87 3.28 -16.93
N HIS A 214 1.27 4.18 -16.03
CA HIS A 214 1.77 3.80 -14.70
C HIS A 214 0.73 3.04 -13.85
N TRP A 215 -0.52 3.47 -13.85
CA TRP A 215 -1.63 2.79 -13.18
C TRP A 215 -2.54 1.99 -14.13
N GLY A 216 -2.20 1.92 -15.41
CA GLY A 216 -2.98 1.20 -16.41
C GLY A 216 -2.85 -0.31 -16.27
N PHE A 217 -3.96 -1.02 -16.00
CA PHE A 217 -3.95 -2.47 -15.90
C PHE A 217 -3.42 -3.13 -17.17
N GLU A 218 -3.87 -2.67 -18.35
CA GLU A 218 -3.51 -3.22 -19.66
C GLU A 218 -2.01 -3.14 -19.94
N CYS A 219 -1.35 -2.08 -19.46
CA CYS A 219 0.11 -1.90 -19.63
C CYS A 219 0.91 -2.89 -18.78
N HIS A 220 0.35 -3.33 -17.67
CA HIS A 220 1.01 -4.19 -16.70
C HIS A 220 0.35 -5.57 -16.53
N GLU A 221 -0.66 -5.91 -17.34
CA GLU A 221 -1.48 -7.11 -17.21
C GLU A 221 -0.65 -8.38 -17.09
N LYS A 222 0.39 -8.53 -17.92
CA LYS A 222 1.30 -9.68 -17.88
C LYS A 222 1.91 -9.87 -16.49
N TRP A 223 2.46 -8.77 -15.94
CA TRP A 223 3.15 -8.79 -14.65
C TRP A 223 2.19 -8.97 -13.48
N ILE A 224 1.03 -8.32 -13.56
CA ILE A 224 -0.03 -8.46 -12.57
C ILE A 224 -0.51 -9.92 -12.52
N ARG A 225 -0.80 -10.52 -13.67
CA ARG A 225 -1.21 -11.94 -13.73
C ARG A 225 -0.15 -12.87 -13.20
N GLU A 226 1.12 -12.67 -13.55
CA GLU A 226 2.23 -13.48 -13.08
C GLU A 226 2.41 -13.37 -11.57
N PHE A 227 2.38 -12.15 -11.04
CA PHE A 227 2.49 -11.85 -9.63
C PHE A 227 1.40 -12.56 -8.80
N TYR A 228 0.14 -12.40 -9.20
CA TYR A 228 -0.99 -12.97 -8.45
C TYR A 228 -1.18 -14.48 -8.71
N ALA A 229 -0.91 -14.99 -9.92
CA ALA A 229 -0.98 -16.42 -10.21
C ALA A 229 0.05 -17.25 -9.43
N GLN A 230 1.24 -16.69 -9.20
CA GLN A 230 2.25 -17.36 -8.36
C GLN A 230 1.85 -17.37 -6.88
N GLY A 231 1.21 -16.31 -6.40
CA GLY A 231 0.65 -16.26 -5.05
C GLY A 231 -0.41 -17.35 -4.81
N GLU A 232 -1.26 -17.60 -5.77
CA GLU A 232 -2.27 -18.68 -5.72
C GLU A 232 -1.63 -20.07 -5.61
N ARG A 233 -0.62 -20.37 -6.41
CA ARG A 233 0.08 -21.68 -6.40
C ARG A 233 0.78 -21.96 -5.08
N LYS A 234 1.43 -20.95 -4.49
CA LYS A 234 2.13 -21.12 -3.22
C LYS A 234 1.16 -21.37 -2.07
N ILE A 235 0.06 -20.60 -2.02
CA ILE A 235 -0.98 -20.78 -1.01
C ILE A 235 -1.64 -22.15 -1.13
N GLN A 236 -1.89 -22.64 -2.34
CA GLN A 236 -2.49 -23.95 -2.56
C GLN A 236 -1.53 -25.08 -2.11
N HIS A 237 -0.24 -24.94 -2.39
CA HIS A 237 0.78 -25.86 -1.92
C HIS A 237 0.91 -25.87 -0.39
N ASP A 238 0.92 -24.70 0.25
CA ASP A 238 0.99 -24.57 1.70
C ASP A 238 -0.27 -25.14 2.39
N LEU A 239 -1.45 -24.99 1.79
CA LEU A 239 -2.69 -25.60 2.28
C LEU A 239 -2.71 -27.14 2.10
N GLU A 240 -2.12 -27.66 1.04
CA GLU A 240 -1.97 -29.11 0.83
C GLU A 240 -1.00 -29.76 1.81
N LEU A 241 0.01 -29.00 2.30
CA LEU A 241 0.96 -29.47 3.31
C LEU A 241 0.37 -29.45 4.75
N LEU A 242 -0.74 -28.74 4.96
CA LEU A 242 -1.42 -28.63 6.26
C LEU A 242 -2.58 -29.63 6.43
N ASN A 243 -2.91 -30.41 5.40
CA ASN A 243 -3.90 -31.51 5.39
C ASN A 243 -3.21 -32.88 5.38
#